data_dbfff6266a93b84046c899ea29f44e85
#
_entry.id   dbfff6266a93b84046c899ea29f44e85
#
_cell.length_a   1.000
_cell.length_b   1.000
_cell.length_c   1.000
_cell.angle_alpha   90.00
_cell.angle_beta   90.00
_cell.angle_gamma   90.00
#
_symmetry.space_group_name_H-M   'P 1'
#
loop_
_entity.id
_entity.type
_entity.pdbx_description
1 polymer ?
#
loop_
_entity_poly.entity_id
_entity_poly.type
_entity_poly.pdbx_seq_one_letter_code
_entity_poly.pdbx_strand_id
1 'polypeptide(L)'
;MENNNLITTDFSIQTFKGGFDNNFSYLVTCMRTGIEIIIDASLKIDRLKPSFKSNPAMILITHTHRDHIEYISSYLKCSPDIKIIGHPDSKNN
;
A
#
# COMPACT_ATOMS: atom_id res chain seq x y z
N MET A 1 8.45 -4.92 16.22
CA MET A 1 7.63 -4.47 15.09
C MET A 1 7.17 -3.05 15.29
N GLU A 2 7.40 -2.25 14.32
CA GLU A 2 7.10 -0.84 14.46
C GLU A 2 6.04 -0.41 13.47
N ASN A 3 5.03 0.23 13.99
CA ASN A 3 4.05 0.91 13.18
C ASN A 3 4.09 2.37 13.58
N ASN A 4 4.52 3.20 12.65
CA ASN A 4 4.54 4.63 12.87
C ASN A 4 3.34 5.22 12.17
N ASN A 5 2.57 6.00 12.91
CA ASN A 5 1.36 6.60 12.36
C ASN A 5 1.50 8.10 12.40
N LEU A 6 1.16 8.72 11.28
CA LEU A 6 1.01 10.17 11.19
C LEU A 6 -0.45 10.46 10.93
N ILE A 7 -1.08 11.20 11.82
CA ILE A 7 -2.49 11.52 11.69
C ILE A 7 -2.66 13.04 11.69
N THR A 8 -3.35 13.52 10.67
CA THR A 8 -3.73 14.92 10.59
C THR A 8 -5.25 15.01 10.46
N THR A 9 -5.78 16.23 10.34
CA THR A 9 -7.20 16.41 10.12
C THR A 9 -7.62 15.94 8.73
N ASP A 10 -6.68 15.91 7.78
CA ASP A 10 -6.99 15.59 6.38
C ASP A 10 -6.67 14.16 5.99
N PHE A 11 -5.63 13.57 6.60
CA PHE A 11 -5.26 12.20 6.23
C PHE A 11 -4.51 11.54 7.37
N SER A 12 -4.41 10.22 7.28
CA SER A 12 -3.54 9.44 8.14
C SER A 12 -2.61 8.60 7.30
N ILE A 13 -1.40 8.38 7.80
CA ILE A 13 -0.42 7.50 7.17
C ILE A 13 0.02 6.49 8.20
N GLN A 14 -0.16 5.21 7.89
CA GLN A 14 0.32 4.12 8.72
C GLN A 14 1.48 3.46 8.01
N THR A 15 2.59 3.29 8.71
CA THR A 15 3.79 2.69 8.17
C THR A 15 3.89 1.25 8.63
N PHE A 16 4.08 0.34 7.68
CA PHE A 16 4.26 -1.07 7.97
C PHE A 16 5.64 -1.48 7.51
N LYS A 17 6.37 -2.17 8.37
CA LYS A 17 7.72 -2.63 8.10
C LYS A 17 7.76 -4.14 8.16
N GLY A 18 8.48 -4.75 7.23
CA GLY A 18 8.63 -6.20 7.23
C GLY A 18 9.11 -6.68 5.87
N GLY A 19 8.90 -7.99 5.62
CA GLY A 19 9.36 -8.59 4.38
C GLY A 19 10.86 -8.71 4.32
N PHE A 20 11.37 -8.87 3.09
CA PHE A 20 12.81 -8.93 2.87
C PHE A 20 13.41 -7.54 3.01
N ASP A 21 14.61 -7.47 3.58
CA ASP A 21 15.39 -6.24 3.62
C ASP A 21 14.69 -5.08 4.33
N ASN A 22 13.78 -5.41 5.25
CA ASN A 22 13.08 -4.38 6.04
C ASN A 22 12.36 -3.38 5.16
N ASN A 23 11.66 -3.86 4.16
CA ASN A 23 10.90 -3.00 3.28
C ASN A 23 9.70 -2.40 3.99
N PHE A 24 9.19 -1.31 3.42
CA PHE A 24 8.07 -0.59 3.98
C PHE A 24 6.89 -0.59 3.02
N SER A 25 5.70 -0.60 3.59
CA SER A 25 4.47 -0.28 2.89
C SER A 25 3.75 0.78 3.70
N TYR A 26 2.99 1.61 3.01
CA TYR A 26 2.27 2.70 3.67
C TYR A 26 0.80 2.62 3.31
N LEU A 27 -0.04 2.82 4.32
CA LEU A 27 -1.47 2.94 4.10
C LEU A 27 -1.87 4.38 4.38
N VAL A 28 -2.30 5.08 3.33
CA VAL A 28 -2.71 6.46 3.42
C VAL A 28 -4.23 6.50 3.34
N THR A 29 -4.86 7.13 4.32
CA THR A 29 -6.30 7.24 4.38
C THR A 29 -6.68 8.71 4.32
N CYS A 30 -7.57 9.05 3.39
CA CYS A 30 -8.15 10.39 3.36
C CYS A 30 -9.23 10.46 4.43
N MET A 31 -9.04 11.32 5.40
CA MET A 31 -9.96 11.41 6.55
C MET A 31 -11.31 12.00 6.17
N ARG A 32 -11.36 12.73 5.06
CA ARG A 32 -12.62 13.34 4.62
C ARG A 32 -13.49 12.36 3.85
N THR A 33 -12.88 11.54 3.00
CA THR A 33 -13.64 10.66 2.09
C THR A 33 -13.57 9.20 2.48
N GLY A 34 -12.58 8.83 3.29
CA GLY A 34 -12.34 7.43 3.63
C GLY A 34 -11.59 6.67 2.57
N ILE A 35 -11.16 7.33 1.49
CA ILE A 35 -10.41 6.66 0.43
C ILE A 35 -9.05 6.24 0.96
N GLU A 36 -8.67 4.99 0.67
CA GLU A 36 -7.40 4.44 1.12
C GLU A 36 -6.51 4.13 -0.06
N ILE A 37 -5.23 4.43 0.10
CA ILE A 37 -4.21 4.24 -0.92
C ILE A 37 -3.05 3.51 -0.27
N ILE A 38 -2.55 2.48 -0.95
CA ILE A 38 -1.37 1.75 -0.51
C ILE A 38 -0.18 2.25 -1.31
N ILE A 39 0.91 2.56 -0.60
CA ILE A 39 2.17 2.92 -1.25
C ILE A 39 3.11 1.73 -1.07
N ASP A 40 3.49 1.13 -2.18
CA ASP A 40 4.36 -0.04 -2.28
C ASP A 40 3.77 -1.27 -1.59
N ALA A 41 3.42 -2.25 -2.40
CA ALA A 41 2.88 -3.52 -1.91
C ALA A 41 4.02 -4.49 -1.62
N SER A 42 4.89 -4.09 -0.68
CA SER A 42 6.06 -4.89 -0.30
C SER A 42 5.76 -5.91 0.76
N LEU A 43 4.56 -5.91 1.30
CA LEU A 43 4.14 -6.83 2.35
C LEU A 43 2.87 -7.52 1.91
N LYS A 44 2.65 -8.72 2.47
CA LYS A 44 1.40 -9.42 2.20
C LYS A 44 0.22 -8.59 2.66
N ILE A 45 -0.87 -8.69 1.93
CA ILE A 45 -2.07 -7.94 2.25
C ILE A 45 -2.55 -8.22 3.67
N ASP A 46 -2.29 -9.41 4.17
CA ASP A 46 -2.72 -9.80 5.52
C ASP A 46 -2.14 -8.88 6.60
N ARG A 47 -0.99 -8.26 6.30
CA ARG A 47 -0.36 -7.35 7.24
C ARG A 47 -1.09 -6.02 7.33
N LEU A 48 -1.68 -5.58 6.23
CA LEU A 48 -2.33 -4.28 6.16
C LEU A 48 -3.83 -4.36 6.32
N LYS A 49 -4.42 -5.49 5.94
CA LYS A 49 -5.86 -5.65 5.89
C LYS A 49 -6.60 -5.28 7.17
N PRO A 50 -6.09 -5.65 8.36
CA PRO A 50 -6.79 -5.27 9.60
C PRO A 50 -6.89 -3.77 9.80
N SER A 51 -6.05 -2.99 9.13
CA SER A 51 -6.06 -1.53 9.23
C SER A 51 -6.94 -0.85 8.19
N PHE A 52 -7.44 -1.62 7.22
CA PHE A 52 -8.31 -1.05 6.19
C PHE A 52 -9.64 -0.65 6.81
N LYS A 53 -10.10 0.55 6.49
CA LYS A 53 -11.43 0.99 6.85
C LYS A 53 -12.41 0.76 5.70
N SER A 54 -11.87 0.67 4.51
CA SER A 54 -12.62 0.36 3.30
C SER A 54 -11.66 -0.39 2.38
N ASN A 55 -12.12 -0.78 1.21
CA ASN A 55 -11.20 -1.39 0.25
C ASN A 55 -10.30 -0.31 -0.34
N PRO A 56 -8.97 -0.54 -0.39
CA PRO A 56 -8.07 0.43 -1.00
C PRO A 56 -8.46 0.71 -2.44
N ALA A 57 -8.38 1.97 -2.82
CA ALA A 57 -8.72 2.41 -4.17
C ALA A 57 -7.54 2.30 -5.12
N MET A 58 -6.32 2.29 -4.59
CA MET A 58 -5.14 2.48 -5.43
C MET A 58 -3.89 1.93 -4.75
N ILE A 59 -2.98 1.44 -5.55
CA ILE A 59 -1.62 1.11 -5.11
C ILE A 59 -0.66 1.97 -5.92
N LEU A 60 0.17 2.74 -5.22
CA LEU A 60 1.24 3.50 -5.85
C LEU A 60 2.53 2.72 -5.73
N ILE A 61 3.24 2.57 -6.82
CA ILE A 61 4.52 1.86 -6.83
C ILE A 61 5.61 2.89 -7.05
N THR A 62 6.48 3.05 -6.04
CA THR A 62 7.56 4.04 -6.12
C THR A 62 8.81 3.47 -6.77
N HIS A 63 8.99 2.14 -6.69
CA HIS A 63 10.15 1.46 -7.28
C HIS A 63 9.68 0.22 -8.02
N THR A 64 10.44 -0.16 -9.04
CA THR A 64 10.12 -1.35 -9.82
C THR A 64 10.82 -2.61 -9.29
N HIS A 65 11.45 -2.53 -8.14
CA HIS A 65 12.09 -3.69 -7.55
C HIS A 65 11.03 -4.75 -7.21
N ARG A 66 11.42 -6.00 -7.34
CA ARG A 66 10.51 -7.11 -7.09
C ARG A 66 9.84 -7.01 -5.72
N ASP A 67 10.60 -6.66 -4.70
CA ASP A 67 10.07 -6.61 -3.34
C ASP A 67 9.05 -5.50 -3.13
N HIS A 68 8.94 -4.54 -4.06
CA HIS A 68 7.93 -3.49 -3.99
C HIS A 68 6.65 -3.85 -4.72
N ILE A 69 6.67 -4.92 -5.51
CA ILE A 69 5.51 -5.33 -6.31
C ILE A 69 5.15 -6.80 -6.11
N GLU A 70 5.89 -7.48 -5.26
CA GLU A 70 5.80 -8.95 -5.13
C GLU A 70 4.39 -9.42 -4.78
N TYR A 71 3.69 -8.67 -3.96
CA TYR A 71 2.40 -9.10 -3.43
C TYR A 71 1.21 -8.43 -4.10
N ILE A 72 1.42 -7.73 -5.22
CA ILE A 72 0.33 -7.00 -5.87
C ILE A 72 -0.82 -7.93 -6.22
N SER A 73 -0.53 -9.15 -6.67
CA SER A 73 -1.59 -10.05 -7.07
C SER A 73 -2.55 -10.38 -5.92
N SER A 74 -2.03 -10.47 -4.70
CA SER A 74 -2.91 -10.73 -3.56
C SER A 74 -3.81 -9.55 -3.25
N TYR A 75 -3.34 -8.33 -3.49
CA TYR A 75 -4.18 -7.15 -3.33
C TYR A 75 -5.27 -7.10 -4.38
N LEU A 76 -4.93 -7.48 -5.63
CA LEU A 76 -5.91 -7.52 -6.70
C LEU A 76 -6.99 -8.57 -6.46
N LYS A 77 -6.65 -9.68 -5.83
CA LYS A 77 -7.64 -10.70 -5.50
C LYS A 77 -8.66 -10.18 -4.50
N CYS A 78 -8.22 -9.35 -3.56
CA CYS A 78 -9.13 -8.80 -2.56
C CYS A 78 -9.91 -7.60 -3.09
N SER A 79 -9.32 -6.84 -3.99
CA SER A 79 -9.93 -5.64 -4.54
C SER A 79 -9.66 -5.59 -6.04
N PRO A 80 -10.47 -6.31 -6.85
CA PRO A 80 -10.21 -6.40 -8.28
C PRO A 80 -10.23 -5.05 -9.00
N ASP A 81 -10.93 -4.08 -8.44
CA ASP A 81 -11.05 -2.75 -9.06
C ASP A 81 -9.97 -1.79 -8.64
N ILE A 82 -9.02 -2.24 -7.82
CA ILE A 82 -7.96 -1.38 -7.35
C ILE A 82 -7.11 -0.91 -8.53
N LYS A 83 -6.78 0.37 -8.55
CA LYS A 83 -5.94 0.93 -9.61
C LYS A 83 -4.49 0.84 -9.18
N ILE A 84 -3.62 0.48 -10.12
CA ILE A 84 -2.20 0.40 -9.87
C ILE A 84 -1.51 1.48 -10.67
N ILE A 85 -0.83 2.40 -9.98
CA ILE A 85 -0.09 3.49 -10.61
C ILE A 85 1.38 3.29 -10.27
N GLY A 86 2.18 3.14 -11.30
CA GLY A 86 3.59 2.85 -11.12
C GLY A 86 4.48 3.96 -11.64
N HIS A 87 5.74 3.85 -11.29
CA HIS A 87 6.77 4.66 -11.90
C HIS A 87 6.79 4.38 -13.40
N PRO A 88 7.18 5.36 -14.24
CA PRO A 88 7.22 5.12 -15.70
C PRO A 88 7.96 3.87 -16.09
N ASP A 89 9.01 3.49 -15.37
CA ASP A 89 9.78 2.30 -15.70
C ASP A 89 9.03 1.01 -15.41
N SER A 90 8.03 1.04 -14.55
CA SER A 90 7.30 -0.17 -14.18
C SER A 90 6.43 -0.69 -15.32
N LYS A 91 6.12 0.14 -16.29
CA LYS A 91 5.29 -0.27 -17.42
C LYS A 91 5.95 -1.32 -18.29
N ASN A 92 7.26 -1.41 -18.24
CA ASN A 92 8.02 -2.29 -19.10
C ASN A 92 8.40 -3.61 -18.42
N ASN A 93 7.90 -3.85 -17.24
CA ASN A 93 8.25 -5.03 -16.46
C ASN A 93 7.11 -6.01 -16.33
#